data_8e8362876bcdb0f044b8978ed37fcc6d
#
_entry.id   8e8362876bcdb0f044b8978ed37fcc6d
#
_cell.length_a   1.000
_cell.length_b   1.000
_cell.length_c   1.000
_cell.angle_alpha   90.00
_cell.angle_beta   90.00
_cell.angle_gamma   90.00
#
_symmetry.space_group_name_H-M   'P 1'
#
loop_
_entity.id
_entity.type
_entity.pdbx_description
1 polymer ?
#
loop_
_entity_poly.entity_id
_entity_poly.type
_entity_poly.pdbx_seq_one_letter_code
_entity_poly.pdbx_strand_id
1 'polypeptide(L)'
;ALQTDYIDLYWLHRDDLRFSPGEIVERMNQWIRQGYIRYFGVSNWTAKRIMEANEYAASHGLSGAVASQIQYGLGICTPSDWGDSTIVCMDNSEYMAYEKLQIPVYGYSAQAEGYFPLYIRGGSGALGSDTRKKYDTPVNRIRADRLKQLMKKKQYSLSWIMAEYVLRSSFPAMFIMGGSNESRMKEIMGQYNCGKKQLTDEEWEIILKTTP
;
A
#
# COMPACT_ATOMS: atom_id res chain seq x y z
N ALA A 1 15.50 -18.93 -13.94
CA ALA A 1 16.03 -18.86 -12.58
C ALA A 1 16.65 -17.49 -12.32
N LEU A 2 16.67 -17.06 -11.08
CA LEU A 2 17.10 -15.71 -10.66
C LEU A 2 18.61 -15.45 -10.79
N GLN A 3 19.40 -16.48 -11.16
CA GLN A 3 20.88 -16.43 -11.26
C GLN A 3 21.54 -15.93 -9.95
N THR A 4 20.98 -16.29 -8.82
CA THR A 4 21.48 -16.07 -7.46
C THR A 4 21.17 -17.28 -6.61
N ASP A 5 21.95 -17.50 -5.59
CA ASP A 5 21.82 -18.59 -4.62
C ASP A 5 21.08 -18.19 -3.34
N TYR A 6 20.81 -16.87 -3.19
CA TYR A 6 20.02 -16.35 -2.06
C TYR A 6 19.09 -15.20 -2.48
N ILE A 7 18.13 -14.88 -1.62
CA ILE A 7 17.21 -13.75 -1.73
C ILE A 7 17.39 -12.84 -0.53
N ASP A 8 17.57 -11.53 -0.75
CA ASP A 8 17.72 -10.56 0.34
C ASP A 8 16.44 -10.43 1.14
N LEU A 9 15.30 -10.23 0.47
CA LEU A 9 13.98 -10.12 1.09
C LEU A 9 12.98 -11.04 0.38
N TYR A 10 12.56 -12.10 1.05
CA TYR A 10 11.56 -13.03 0.56
C TYR A 10 10.16 -12.63 1.03
N TRP A 11 9.20 -12.54 0.13
CA TRP A 11 7.82 -12.18 0.45
C TRP A 11 6.90 -13.39 0.50
N LEU A 12 6.22 -13.58 1.63
CA LEU A 12 5.04 -14.46 1.70
C LEU A 12 3.84 -13.72 1.09
N HIS A 13 3.38 -14.18 -0.08
CA HIS A 13 2.40 -13.44 -0.89
C HIS A 13 0.99 -13.40 -0.28
N ARG A 14 0.62 -14.41 0.50
CA ARG A 14 -0.68 -14.51 1.21
C ARG A 14 -0.46 -15.12 2.59
N ASP A 15 -1.41 -14.81 3.48
CA ASP A 15 -1.51 -15.52 4.75
C ASP A 15 -2.14 -16.90 4.57
N ASP A 16 -1.70 -17.85 5.39
CA ASP A 16 -2.33 -19.17 5.49
C ASP A 16 -2.74 -19.43 6.94
N LEU A 17 -4.00 -19.17 7.23
CA LEU A 17 -4.56 -19.27 8.58
C LEU A 17 -4.61 -20.72 9.13
N ARG A 18 -4.28 -21.72 8.32
CA ARG A 18 -4.13 -23.11 8.78
C ARG A 18 -2.90 -23.31 9.67
N PHE A 19 -1.92 -22.41 9.55
CA PHE A 19 -0.70 -22.41 10.36
C PHE A 19 -0.72 -21.25 11.36
N SER A 20 -0.23 -21.51 12.57
CA SER A 20 0.02 -20.44 13.52
C SER A 20 1.13 -19.49 13.02
N PRO A 21 1.15 -18.23 13.47
CA PRO A 21 2.25 -17.33 13.15
C PRO A 21 3.63 -17.89 13.52
N GLY A 22 3.72 -18.61 14.65
CA GLY A 22 4.97 -19.24 15.12
C GLY A 22 5.48 -20.32 14.16
N GLU A 23 4.61 -21.21 13.66
CA GLU A 23 5.00 -22.25 12.69
C GLU A 23 5.56 -21.63 11.40
N ILE A 24 4.98 -20.52 10.95
CA ILE A 24 5.49 -19.80 9.77
C ILE A 24 6.84 -19.16 10.05
N VAL A 25 7.01 -18.51 11.22
CA VAL A 25 8.28 -17.93 11.66
C VAL A 25 9.37 -19.00 11.73
N GLU A 26 9.09 -20.16 12.31
CA GLU A 26 10.04 -21.30 12.39
C GLU A 26 10.49 -21.74 10.98
N ARG A 27 9.55 -21.86 10.05
CA ARG A 27 9.85 -22.23 8.66
C ARG A 27 10.73 -21.20 7.97
N MET A 28 10.44 -19.91 8.13
CA MET A 28 11.26 -18.84 7.55
C MET A 28 12.68 -18.84 8.16
N ASN A 29 12.80 -19.06 9.46
CA ASN A 29 14.09 -19.14 10.12
C ASN A 29 14.92 -20.38 9.72
N GLN A 30 14.29 -21.49 9.32
CA GLN A 30 15.01 -22.59 8.69
C GLN A 30 15.68 -22.14 7.39
N TRP A 31 14.98 -21.40 6.52
CA TRP A 31 15.54 -20.90 5.26
C TRP A 31 16.60 -19.81 5.48
N ILE A 32 16.47 -18.98 6.50
CA ILE A 32 17.52 -18.04 6.93
C ILE A 32 18.78 -18.78 7.34
N ARG A 33 18.68 -19.80 8.21
CA ARG A 33 19.82 -20.62 8.65
C ARG A 33 20.48 -21.40 7.49
N GLN A 34 19.72 -21.79 6.48
CA GLN A 34 20.22 -22.45 5.27
C GLN A 34 20.86 -21.47 4.27
N GLY A 35 20.74 -20.16 4.51
CA GLY A 35 21.29 -19.14 3.63
C GLY A 35 20.47 -18.86 2.37
N TYR A 36 19.27 -19.44 2.23
CA TYR A 36 18.43 -19.20 1.06
C TYR A 36 17.81 -17.81 1.04
N ILE A 37 17.48 -17.27 2.22
CA ILE A 37 16.95 -15.93 2.37
C ILE A 37 17.68 -15.18 3.49
N ARG A 38 17.80 -13.87 3.42
CA ARG A 38 18.34 -13.04 4.51
C ARG A 38 17.24 -12.56 5.45
N TYR A 39 16.15 -12.06 4.88
CA TYR A 39 14.99 -11.54 5.59
C TYR A 39 13.71 -12.04 4.93
N PHE A 40 12.60 -12.00 5.67
CA PHE A 40 11.29 -12.20 5.07
C PHE A 40 10.33 -11.07 5.42
N GLY A 41 9.46 -10.76 4.46
CA GLY A 41 8.31 -9.89 4.62
C GLY A 41 7.03 -10.68 4.37
N VAL A 42 5.92 -10.11 4.78
CA VAL A 42 4.60 -10.71 4.63
C VAL A 42 3.69 -9.83 3.79
N SER A 43 2.84 -10.42 2.97
CA SER A 43 1.84 -9.69 2.20
C SER A 43 0.45 -10.16 2.55
N ASN A 44 -0.47 -9.20 2.69
CA ASN A 44 -1.85 -9.46 3.06
C ASN A 44 -2.02 -10.19 4.42
N TRP A 45 -1.15 -9.88 5.35
CA TRP A 45 -1.33 -10.19 6.76
C TRP A 45 -1.88 -8.96 7.48
N THR A 46 -2.78 -9.17 8.46
CA THR A 46 -3.18 -8.08 9.34
C THR A 46 -2.02 -7.65 10.24
N ALA A 47 -1.98 -6.40 10.62
CA ALA A 47 -0.97 -5.90 11.55
C ALA A 47 -0.96 -6.68 12.87
N LYS A 48 -2.15 -7.08 13.37
CA LYS A 48 -2.27 -7.93 14.55
C LYS A 48 -1.50 -9.26 14.39
N ARG A 49 -1.68 -9.94 13.27
CA ARG A 49 -1.02 -11.22 13.01
C ARG A 49 0.51 -11.07 12.84
N ILE A 50 0.94 -9.95 12.30
CA ILE A 50 2.37 -9.62 12.23
C ILE A 50 2.94 -9.39 13.63
N MET A 51 2.21 -8.71 14.52
CA MET A 51 2.61 -8.53 15.92
C MET A 51 2.77 -9.88 16.61
N GLU A 52 1.78 -10.78 16.50
CA GLU A 52 1.85 -12.14 17.07
C GLU A 52 3.07 -12.92 16.55
N ALA A 53 3.36 -12.84 15.24
CA ALA A 53 4.54 -13.47 14.64
C ALA A 53 5.86 -12.90 15.19
N ASN A 54 5.95 -11.59 15.33
CA ASN A 54 7.15 -10.92 15.79
C ASN A 54 7.37 -11.09 17.30
N GLU A 55 6.31 -11.14 18.09
CA GLU A 55 6.37 -11.51 19.52
C GLU A 55 6.86 -12.94 19.72
N TYR A 56 6.34 -13.88 18.92
CA TYR A 56 6.82 -15.26 18.92
C TYR A 56 8.31 -15.32 18.55
N ALA A 57 8.71 -14.65 17.47
CA ALA A 57 10.10 -14.61 17.04
C ALA A 57 11.03 -14.08 18.15
N ALA A 58 10.67 -12.96 18.76
CA ALA A 58 11.45 -12.33 19.82
C ALA A 58 11.61 -13.26 21.05
N SER A 59 10.52 -13.94 21.45
CA SER A 59 10.56 -14.86 22.61
C SER A 59 11.36 -16.14 22.36
N HIS A 60 11.63 -16.50 21.10
CA HIS A 60 12.39 -17.70 20.72
C HIS A 60 13.77 -17.39 20.11
N GLY A 61 14.21 -16.13 20.14
CA GLY A 61 15.50 -15.73 19.56
C GLY A 61 15.57 -15.92 18.05
N LEU A 62 14.44 -15.75 17.35
CA LEU A 62 14.27 -15.90 15.92
C LEU A 62 14.11 -14.55 15.23
N SER A 63 14.34 -14.53 13.92
CA SER A 63 14.03 -13.37 13.08
C SER A 63 12.53 -13.30 12.78
N GLY A 64 11.92 -12.14 13.03
CA GLY A 64 10.53 -11.88 12.68
C GLY A 64 10.36 -11.34 11.25
N ALA A 65 9.13 -11.04 10.87
CA ALA A 65 8.81 -10.33 9.63
C ALA A 65 9.31 -8.89 9.70
N VAL A 66 10.10 -8.47 8.70
CA VAL A 66 10.74 -7.14 8.67
C VAL A 66 9.96 -6.11 7.89
N ALA A 67 8.95 -6.51 7.14
CA ALA A 67 8.16 -5.62 6.31
C ALA A 67 6.79 -6.22 6.01
N SER A 68 5.82 -5.36 5.74
CA SER A 68 4.45 -5.72 5.30
C SER A 68 4.15 -5.17 3.92
N GLN A 69 3.37 -5.89 3.13
CA GLN A 69 2.87 -5.43 1.83
C GLN A 69 1.36 -5.65 1.77
N ILE A 70 0.60 -4.56 1.77
CA ILE A 70 -0.88 -4.57 1.73
C ILE A 70 -1.41 -3.55 0.74
N GLN A 71 -2.70 -3.63 0.42
CA GLN A 71 -3.34 -2.57 -0.36
C GLN A 71 -3.36 -1.28 0.47
N TYR A 72 -2.63 -0.27 -0.03
CA TYR A 72 -2.55 1.03 0.64
C TYR A 72 -2.35 2.17 -0.35
N GLY A 73 -3.23 3.16 -0.31
CA GLY A 73 -3.18 4.34 -1.15
C GLY A 73 -4.33 5.30 -0.88
N LEU A 74 -4.36 6.42 -1.60
CA LEU A 74 -5.42 7.44 -1.48
C LEU A 74 -6.81 6.88 -1.83
N GLY A 75 -6.89 5.91 -2.74
CA GLY A 75 -8.13 5.21 -3.07
C GLY A 75 -8.46 4.14 -2.03
N ILE A 76 -9.60 4.31 -1.34
CA ILE A 76 -10.10 3.35 -0.37
C ILE A 76 -10.88 2.25 -1.07
N CYS A 77 -10.61 1.02 -0.70
CA CYS A 77 -11.36 -0.18 -1.07
C CYS A 77 -11.36 -1.19 0.07
N THR A 78 -12.18 -2.20 -0.04
CA THR A 78 -12.30 -3.30 0.92
C THR A 78 -11.97 -4.64 0.26
N PRO A 79 -11.67 -5.70 1.03
CA PRO A 79 -11.50 -7.05 0.47
C PRO A 79 -12.71 -7.51 -0.35
N SER A 80 -13.92 -7.10 0.03
CA SER A 80 -15.16 -7.41 -0.71
C SER A 80 -15.16 -6.77 -2.11
N ASP A 81 -14.64 -5.54 -2.24
CA ASP A 81 -14.55 -4.87 -3.54
C ASP A 81 -13.59 -5.59 -4.50
N TRP A 82 -12.57 -6.24 -3.95
CA TRP A 82 -11.64 -7.09 -4.70
C TRP A 82 -12.24 -8.45 -5.06
N GLY A 83 -13.26 -8.91 -4.31
CA GLY A 83 -13.77 -10.28 -4.41
C GLY A 83 -12.76 -11.33 -3.91
N ASP A 84 -11.85 -10.92 -3.04
CA ASP A 84 -10.79 -11.76 -2.46
C ASP A 84 -10.64 -11.44 -0.96
N SER A 85 -11.16 -12.32 -0.12
CA SER A 85 -11.13 -12.18 1.35
C SER A 85 -9.74 -12.36 1.95
N THR A 86 -8.76 -12.79 1.16
CA THR A 86 -7.36 -12.96 1.61
C THR A 86 -6.53 -11.67 1.47
N ILE A 87 -7.12 -10.62 0.89
CA ILE A 87 -6.49 -9.30 0.77
C ILE A 87 -6.69 -8.51 2.07
N VAL A 88 -5.66 -7.80 2.48
CA VAL A 88 -5.74 -6.79 3.54
C VAL A 88 -5.65 -5.40 2.89
N CYS A 89 -6.65 -4.58 3.15
CA CYS A 89 -6.69 -3.17 2.76
C CYS A 89 -6.42 -2.29 3.97
N MET A 90 -5.65 -1.23 3.77
CA MET A 90 -5.40 -0.26 4.82
C MET A 90 -6.70 0.45 5.21
N ASP A 91 -7.15 0.23 6.43
CA ASP A 91 -8.21 0.98 7.09
C ASP A 91 -7.68 1.69 8.34
N ASN A 92 -8.57 2.36 9.09
CA ASN A 92 -8.15 3.08 10.29
C ASN A 92 -7.59 2.14 11.37
N SER A 93 -8.09 0.92 11.49
CA SER A 93 -7.62 -0.03 12.51
C SER A 93 -6.23 -0.56 12.18
N GLU A 94 -6.00 -0.92 10.91
CA GLU A 94 -4.69 -1.30 10.40
C GLU A 94 -3.70 -0.14 10.54
N TYR A 95 -4.09 1.09 10.15
CA TYR A 95 -3.25 2.27 10.26
C TYR A 95 -2.76 2.50 11.69
N MET A 96 -3.68 2.50 12.67
CA MET A 96 -3.34 2.65 14.10
C MET A 96 -2.45 1.50 14.62
N ALA A 97 -2.61 0.30 14.09
CA ALA A 97 -1.76 -0.83 14.45
C ALA A 97 -0.35 -0.68 13.86
N TYR A 98 -0.21 -0.21 12.63
CA TYR A 98 1.11 0.08 12.02
C TYR A 98 1.82 1.25 12.69
N GLU A 99 1.09 2.26 13.20
CA GLU A 99 1.69 3.32 14.03
C GLU A 99 2.41 2.77 15.28
N LYS A 100 1.91 1.67 15.83
CA LYS A 100 2.55 1.00 16.98
C LYS A 100 3.65 0.03 16.54
N LEU A 101 3.41 -0.68 15.45
CA LEU A 101 4.30 -1.73 14.95
C LEU A 101 5.59 -1.17 14.33
N GLN A 102 5.52 0.01 13.67
CA GLN A 102 6.65 0.72 13.08
C GLN A 102 7.52 -0.10 12.10
N ILE A 103 6.98 -1.15 11.48
CA ILE A 103 7.65 -1.84 10.38
C ILE A 103 7.33 -1.17 9.04
N PRO A 104 8.21 -1.26 8.03
CA PRO A 104 7.96 -0.74 6.70
C PRO A 104 6.71 -1.36 6.05
N VAL A 105 5.83 -0.51 5.52
CA VAL A 105 4.63 -0.91 4.78
C VAL A 105 4.80 -0.56 3.31
N TYR A 106 4.73 -1.57 2.45
CA TYR A 106 4.77 -1.43 0.99
C TYR A 106 3.34 -1.40 0.46
N GLY A 107 2.86 -0.21 0.09
CA GLY A 107 1.51 -0.04 -0.46
C GLY A 107 1.42 -0.51 -1.91
N TYR A 108 0.77 -1.64 -2.19
CA TYR A 108 0.46 -2.03 -3.56
C TYR A 108 -0.89 -1.43 -3.99
N SER A 109 -1.14 -1.38 -5.31
CA SER A 109 -2.28 -0.67 -5.93
C SER A 109 -2.47 0.76 -5.41
N ALA A 110 -1.38 1.38 -4.99
CA ALA A 110 -1.39 2.69 -4.35
C ALA A 110 -1.86 3.82 -5.28
N GLN A 111 -1.85 3.59 -6.61
CA GLN A 111 -2.42 4.49 -7.63
C GLN A 111 -3.91 4.20 -7.92
N ALA A 112 -4.57 3.33 -7.13
CA ALA A 112 -5.97 2.93 -7.30
C ALA A 112 -6.32 2.52 -8.74
N GLU A 113 -5.41 1.79 -9.43
CA GLU A 113 -5.55 1.34 -10.81
C GLU A 113 -5.94 2.46 -11.80
N GLY A 114 -5.50 3.70 -11.51
CA GLY A 114 -5.81 4.87 -12.33
C GLY A 114 -7.18 5.49 -12.09
N TYR A 115 -7.87 5.12 -11.02
CA TYR A 115 -9.21 5.64 -10.69
C TYR A 115 -9.29 7.16 -10.73
N PHE A 116 -8.45 7.87 -9.97
CA PHE A 116 -8.54 9.32 -9.85
C PHE A 116 -8.38 10.07 -11.17
N PRO A 117 -7.35 9.83 -11.99
CA PRO A 117 -7.21 10.53 -13.27
C PRO A 117 -8.35 10.20 -14.25
N LEU A 118 -8.84 8.96 -14.25
CA LEU A 118 -9.94 8.57 -15.12
C LEU A 118 -11.26 9.20 -14.67
N TYR A 119 -11.58 9.14 -13.38
CA TYR A 119 -12.80 9.73 -12.82
C TYR A 119 -12.80 11.26 -12.98
N ILE A 120 -11.72 11.94 -12.70
CA ILE A 120 -11.61 13.41 -12.85
C ILE A 120 -11.87 13.82 -14.30
N ARG A 121 -11.43 13.03 -15.28
CA ARG A 121 -11.61 13.30 -16.71
C ARG A 121 -13.04 13.07 -17.20
N GLY A 122 -13.70 11.99 -16.77
CA GLY A 122 -14.96 11.57 -17.37
C GLY A 122 -15.97 10.89 -16.43
N GLY A 123 -15.79 11.03 -15.11
CA GLY A 123 -16.66 10.41 -14.10
C GLY A 123 -16.61 8.89 -14.13
N SER A 124 -17.62 8.27 -13.51
CA SER A 124 -17.75 6.79 -13.46
C SER A 124 -17.79 6.13 -14.84
N GLY A 125 -18.24 6.84 -15.87
CA GLY A 125 -18.31 6.34 -17.24
C GLY A 125 -16.94 6.10 -17.90
N ALA A 126 -15.89 6.77 -17.43
CA ALA A 126 -14.52 6.63 -17.93
C ALA A 126 -13.76 5.44 -17.30
N LEU A 127 -14.34 4.78 -16.30
CA LEU A 127 -13.70 3.69 -15.55
C LEU A 127 -13.95 2.34 -16.23
N GLY A 128 -12.91 1.51 -16.28
CA GLY A 128 -13.07 0.09 -16.60
C GLY A 128 -13.88 -0.64 -15.51
N SER A 129 -14.43 -1.80 -15.84
CA SER A 129 -15.30 -2.60 -14.95
C SER A 129 -14.61 -2.88 -13.59
N ASP A 130 -13.37 -3.32 -13.63
CA ASP A 130 -12.62 -3.73 -12.43
C ASP A 130 -12.26 -2.55 -11.53
N THR A 131 -11.74 -1.47 -12.12
CA THR A 131 -11.45 -0.22 -11.39
C THR A 131 -12.72 0.37 -10.77
N ARG A 132 -13.84 0.34 -11.51
CA ARG A 132 -15.14 0.80 -11.02
C ARG A 132 -15.60 -0.03 -9.83
N LYS A 133 -15.55 -1.37 -9.92
CA LYS A 133 -15.93 -2.27 -8.86
C LYS A 133 -15.14 -2.00 -7.57
N LYS A 134 -13.82 -1.82 -7.69
CA LYS A 134 -12.93 -1.67 -6.54
C LYS A 134 -12.96 -0.27 -5.92
N TYR A 135 -13.04 0.78 -6.74
CA TYR A 135 -12.72 2.13 -6.27
C TYR A 135 -13.84 3.16 -6.46
N ASP A 136 -14.92 2.87 -7.22
CA ASP A 136 -15.97 3.86 -7.44
C ASP A 136 -16.96 3.96 -6.28
N THR A 137 -16.42 4.24 -5.10
CA THR A 137 -17.13 4.38 -3.83
C THR A 137 -17.52 5.84 -3.57
N PRO A 138 -18.54 6.12 -2.73
CA PRO A 138 -18.90 7.49 -2.37
C PRO A 138 -17.71 8.30 -1.84
N VAL A 139 -16.87 7.70 -0.98
CA VAL A 139 -15.68 8.36 -0.40
C VAL A 139 -14.67 8.73 -1.49
N ASN A 140 -14.38 7.82 -2.41
CA ASN A 140 -13.42 8.08 -3.48
C ASN A 140 -13.94 9.11 -4.49
N ARG A 141 -15.26 9.15 -4.74
CA ARG A 141 -15.89 10.21 -5.56
C ARG A 141 -15.71 11.58 -4.93
N ILE A 142 -15.99 11.71 -3.64
CA ILE A 142 -15.79 12.96 -2.89
C ILE A 142 -14.31 13.41 -2.97
N ARG A 143 -13.37 12.51 -2.75
CA ARG A 143 -11.93 12.80 -2.88
C ARG A 143 -11.56 13.24 -4.28
N ALA A 144 -12.06 12.55 -5.30
CA ALA A 144 -11.80 12.90 -6.70
C ALA A 144 -12.35 14.26 -7.08
N ASP A 145 -13.56 14.62 -6.63
CA ASP A 145 -14.16 15.92 -6.90
C ASP A 145 -13.41 17.06 -6.23
N ARG A 146 -12.91 16.86 -5.02
CA ARG A 146 -12.06 17.81 -4.31
C ARG A 146 -10.70 17.99 -4.98
N LEU A 147 -10.06 16.90 -5.36
CA LEU A 147 -8.83 16.96 -6.18
C LEU A 147 -9.06 17.72 -7.48
N LYS A 148 -10.16 17.46 -8.19
CA LYS A 148 -10.53 18.19 -9.42
C LYS A 148 -10.68 19.70 -9.18
N GLN A 149 -11.25 20.11 -8.06
CA GLN A 149 -11.38 21.52 -7.68
C GLN A 149 -10.02 22.17 -7.36
N LEU A 150 -9.16 21.47 -6.63
CA LEU A 150 -7.81 21.95 -6.32
C LEU A 150 -6.95 22.07 -7.57
N MET A 151 -7.00 21.09 -8.47
CA MET A 151 -6.25 21.09 -9.72
C MET A 151 -6.66 22.23 -10.68
N LYS A 152 -7.88 22.79 -10.57
CA LYS A 152 -8.27 23.99 -11.29
C LYS A 152 -7.54 25.25 -10.83
N LYS A 153 -7.12 25.27 -9.58
CA LYS A 153 -6.45 26.43 -8.95
C LYS A 153 -4.94 26.39 -9.04
N LYS A 154 -4.37 25.20 -9.09
CA LYS A 154 -2.92 24.96 -9.09
C LYS A 154 -2.57 23.80 -10.02
N GLN A 155 -1.39 23.87 -10.64
CA GLN A 155 -0.86 22.74 -11.42
C GLN A 155 -0.28 21.69 -10.46
N TYR A 156 -1.10 20.75 -10.03
CA TYR A 156 -0.67 19.63 -9.20
C TYR A 156 -0.43 18.37 -10.03
N SER A 157 0.55 17.62 -9.64
CA SER A 157 0.74 16.26 -10.13
C SER A 157 -0.11 15.28 -9.34
N LEU A 158 -1.10 14.71 -9.98
CA LEU A 158 -1.96 13.71 -9.35
C LEU A 158 -1.19 12.44 -8.95
N SER A 159 -0.24 12.01 -9.78
CA SER A 159 0.61 10.87 -9.47
C SER A 159 1.47 11.11 -8.22
N TRP A 160 1.99 12.32 -8.07
CA TRP A 160 2.76 12.70 -6.89
C TRP A 160 1.88 12.82 -5.63
N ILE A 161 0.67 13.38 -5.75
CA ILE A 161 -0.28 13.45 -4.63
C ILE A 161 -0.60 12.05 -4.10
N MET A 162 -0.81 11.07 -4.99
CA MET A 162 -1.05 9.69 -4.58
C MET A 162 0.16 9.07 -3.87
N ALA A 163 1.37 9.36 -4.34
CA ALA A 163 2.59 8.93 -3.65
C ALA A 163 2.76 9.63 -2.31
N GLU A 164 2.59 10.94 -2.27
CA GLU A 164 2.69 11.76 -1.06
C GLU A 164 1.72 11.27 0.03
N TYR A 165 0.51 10.84 -0.32
CA TYR A 165 -0.44 10.26 0.63
C TYR A 165 0.16 9.09 1.41
N VAL A 166 0.81 8.15 0.72
CA VAL A 166 1.46 6.99 1.36
C VAL A 166 2.69 7.42 2.15
N LEU A 167 3.53 8.28 1.56
CA LEU A 167 4.79 8.71 2.16
C LEU A 167 4.62 9.62 3.38
N ARG A 168 3.42 10.16 3.62
CA ARG A 168 3.08 10.96 4.83
C ARG A 168 2.69 10.11 6.04
N SER A 169 2.69 8.79 5.93
CA SER A 169 2.36 7.91 7.06
C SER A 169 3.23 8.19 8.28
N SER A 170 2.70 7.99 9.47
CA SER A 170 3.42 8.08 10.75
C SER A 170 4.34 6.89 11.03
N PHE A 171 4.40 5.94 10.09
CA PHE A 171 5.28 4.77 10.08
C PHE A 171 6.06 4.73 8.75
N PRO A 172 7.15 3.95 8.67
CA PRO A 172 7.87 3.80 7.41
C PRO A 172 6.95 3.25 6.32
N ALA A 173 6.78 3.97 5.22
CA ALA A 173 5.90 3.55 4.14
C ALA A 173 6.57 3.73 2.78
N MET A 174 6.28 2.80 1.87
CA MET A 174 6.80 2.78 0.51
C MET A 174 5.64 2.70 -0.48
N PHE A 175 5.70 3.54 -1.49
CA PHE A 175 4.73 3.60 -2.56
C PHE A 175 5.17 2.69 -3.70
N ILE A 176 4.45 1.57 -3.92
CA ILE A 176 4.69 0.71 -5.07
C ILE A 176 4.04 1.34 -6.30
N MET A 177 4.89 1.75 -7.22
CA MET A 177 4.52 2.47 -8.42
C MET A 177 4.47 1.53 -9.62
N GLY A 178 3.42 1.68 -10.44
CA GLY A 178 3.30 0.98 -11.71
C GLY A 178 2.90 1.94 -12.84
N GLY A 179 3.39 1.68 -14.04
CA GLY A 179 3.00 2.43 -15.24
C GLY A 179 2.85 1.50 -16.43
N SER A 180 1.86 1.79 -17.29
CA SER A 180 1.57 1.00 -18.49
C SER A 180 2.60 1.17 -19.61
N ASN A 181 3.45 2.20 -19.54
CA ASN A 181 4.48 2.50 -20.51
C ASN A 181 5.59 3.36 -19.90
N GLU A 182 6.71 3.43 -20.61
CA GLU A 182 7.93 4.15 -20.20
C GLU A 182 7.68 5.65 -19.99
N SER A 183 6.90 6.30 -20.86
CA SER A 183 6.61 7.73 -20.76
C SER A 183 5.92 8.07 -19.44
N ARG A 184 4.94 7.25 -19.04
CA ARG A 184 4.23 7.42 -17.77
C ARG A 184 5.13 7.17 -16.57
N MET A 185 6.03 6.18 -16.65
CA MET A 185 7.02 5.95 -15.60
C MET A 185 7.99 7.14 -15.46
N LYS A 186 8.48 7.68 -16.57
CA LYS A 186 9.35 8.87 -16.56
C LYS A 186 8.64 10.09 -15.97
N GLU A 187 7.37 10.31 -16.30
CA GLU A 187 6.56 11.39 -15.72
C GLU A 187 6.48 11.27 -14.18
N ILE A 188 6.12 10.08 -13.69
CA ILE A 188 6.01 9.84 -12.24
C ILE A 188 7.36 10.02 -11.55
N MET A 189 8.43 9.44 -12.10
CA MET A 189 9.79 9.54 -11.56
C MET A 189 10.35 10.98 -11.58
N GLY A 190 10.08 11.72 -12.65
CA GLY A 190 10.48 13.11 -12.75
C GLY A 190 9.89 13.99 -11.66
N GLN A 191 8.66 13.71 -11.27
CA GLN A 191 7.96 14.42 -10.20
C GLN A 191 8.43 14.01 -8.80
N TYR A 192 8.76 12.75 -8.61
CA TYR A 192 9.37 12.25 -7.38
C TYR A 192 10.69 12.94 -7.07
N ASN A 193 11.55 13.13 -8.08
CA ASN A 193 12.84 13.78 -7.92
C ASN A 193 12.75 15.27 -7.53
N CYS A 194 11.58 15.91 -7.66
CA CYS A 194 11.39 17.30 -7.26
C CYS A 194 11.30 17.49 -5.74
N GLY A 195 11.02 16.47 -4.93
CA GLY A 195 11.01 16.50 -3.46
C GLY A 195 10.07 17.53 -2.81
N LYS A 196 9.24 18.21 -3.59
CA LYS A 196 8.37 19.30 -3.11
C LYS A 196 7.02 18.74 -2.71
N LYS A 197 6.59 19.05 -1.49
CA LYS A 197 5.19 18.84 -1.10
C LYS A 197 4.27 19.51 -2.11
N GLN A 198 3.28 18.80 -2.60
CA GLN A 198 2.29 19.32 -3.54
C GLN A 198 1.15 20.02 -2.80
N LEU A 199 0.69 19.44 -1.69
CA LEU A 199 -0.45 19.91 -0.92
C LEU A 199 -0.01 20.41 0.45
N THR A 200 -0.68 21.47 0.94
CA THR A 200 -0.58 21.89 2.34
C THR A 200 -1.36 20.94 3.23
N ASP A 201 -1.15 21.03 4.55
CA ASP A 201 -1.88 20.21 5.51
C ASP A 201 -3.39 20.50 5.47
N GLU A 202 -3.79 21.77 5.28
CA GLU A 202 -5.19 22.18 5.11
C GLU A 202 -5.81 21.60 3.83
N GLU A 203 -5.06 21.57 2.72
CA GLU A 203 -5.51 20.95 1.47
C GLU A 203 -5.69 19.44 1.63
N TRP A 204 -4.82 18.77 2.40
CA TRP A 204 -4.98 17.36 2.76
C TRP A 204 -6.22 17.13 3.62
N GLU A 205 -6.47 17.95 4.62
CA GLU A 205 -7.69 17.87 5.44
C GLU A 205 -8.95 17.98 4.55
N ILE A 206 -8.96 18.91 3.60
CA ILE A 206 -10.07 19.06 2.66
C ILE A 206 -10.28 17.78 1.86
N ILE A 207 -9.22 17.17 1.30
CA ILE A 207 -9.32 15.95 0.49
C ILE A 207 -9.82 14.77 1.31
N LEU A 208 -9.30 14.60 2.53
CA LEU A 208 -9.52 13.42 3.35
C LEU A 208 -10.83 13.46 4.15
N LYS A 209 -11.41 14.65 4.33
CA LYS A 209 -12.72 14.81 4.99
C LYS A 209 -13.79 14.00 4.24
N THR A 210 -14.44 13.07 4.92
CA THR A 210 -15.41 12.13 4.32
C THR A 210 -16.85 12.64 4.27
N THR A 211 -17.12 13.78 4.90
CA THR A 211 -18.42 14.45 4.84
C THR A 211 -18.44 15.54 3.77
N PRO A 212 -19.57 15.74 3.08
CA PRO A 212 -19.74 16.82 2.09
C PRO A 212 -19.41 18.21 2.64
#